data_d916feb224bbfb88b3f423fe20f9c52a
#
_entry.id   d916feb224bbfb88b3f423fe20f9c52a
#
_cell.length_a   1.000
_cell.length_b   1.000
_cell.length_c   1.000
_cell.angle_alpha   90.00
_cell.angle_beta   90.00
_cell.angle_gamma   90.00
#
_symmetry.space_group_name_H-M   'P 1'
#
loop_
_entity.id
_entity.type
_entity.pdbx_description
1 polymer ?
#
loop_
_entity_poly.entity_id
_entity_poly.type
_entity_poly.pdbx_seq_one_letter_code
_entity_poly.pdbx_strand_id
1 'polypeptide(L)'
;MIKKNNSLLKKIYNFPKYVDIRFYFYEKYSKLRGNLSILINKIFNPQNFKIGKNYKVWGPIQILIDGKGKIELGENFYAVSSAKRSYITLFSRCKFTSIHGGKIIIGNNVGINGTVFVSKNLIKIGDNTIIAPNTIIIDHDGHEINNLNSRINTKDYGKEIEIGKNCWIGMNCIILKGVKIGDNTVIGAGSVVTKSCDKNCVYAGNPAKKIKDIKK
;
A
#
# COMPACT_ATOMS: atom_id res chain seq x y z
N MET A 1 37.89 -19.03 30.17
CA MET A 1 37.59 -17.94 29.23
C MET A 1 36.33 -18.22 28.43
N ILE A 2 35.12 -18.21 29.04
CA ILE A 2 33.82 -18.29 28.33
C ILE A 2 32.82 -17.46 29.14
N LYS A 3 32.87 -16.13 29.03
CA LYS A 3 31.96 -15.22 29.75
C LYS A 3 31.29 -14.16 28.85
N LYS A 4 31.09 -14.41 27.56
CA LYS A 4 30.51 -13.40 26.64
C LYS A 4 29.21 -13.79 25.91
N ASN A 5 28.56 -14.93 26.23
CA ASN A 5 27.37 -15.36 25.49
C ASN A 5 26.05 -15.43 26.30
N ASN A 6 26.01 -14.84 27.52
CA ASN A 6 24.83 -14.97 28.37
C ASN A 6 23.69 -13.96 28.08
N SER A 7 23.92 -12.92 27.26
CA SER A 7 22.86 -11.93 27.00
C SER A 7 21.84 -12.40 25.96
N LEU A 8 22.31 -13.18 24.97
CA LEU A 8 21.43 -13.71 23.92
C LEU A 8 20.59 -14.89 24.49
N LEU A 9 21.20 -15.79 25.25
CA LEU A 9 20.51 -16.91 25.87
C LEU A 9 19.51 -16.44 26.93
N LYS A 10 19.83 -15.39 27.75
CA LYS A 10 18.85 -14.77 28.66
C LYS A 10 17.67 -14.13 27.93
N LYS A 11 17.89 -13.53 26.78
CA LYS A 11 16.79 -13.01 25.94
C LYS A 11 15.92 -14.13 25.35
N ILE A 12 16.50 -15.28 25.06
CA ILE A 12 15.81 -16.47 24.57
C ILE A 12 14.99 -17.12 25.70
N TYR A 13 15.52 -17.19 26.92
CA TYR A 13 14.84 -17.77 28.09
C TYR A 13 13.67 -16.92 28.63
N ASN A 14 13.72 -15.59 28.43
CA ASN A 14 12.66 -14.68 28.84
C ASN A 14 11.60 -14.41 27.73
N PHE A 15 11.60 -15.21 26.69
CA PHE A 15 10.57 -15.12 25.65
C PHE A 15 9.22 -15.60 26.20
N PRO A 16 8.10 -14.91 25.93
CA PRO A 16 6.79 -15.42 26.29
C PRO A 16 6.62 -16.82 25.70
N LYS A 17 6.21 -17.81 26.49
CA LYS A 17 6.06 -19.22 26.11
C LYS A 17 5.24 -19.49 24.84
N TYR A 18 4.57 -18.45 24.30
CA TYR A 18 3.66 -18.52 23.15
C TYR A 18 4.20 -17.86 21.88
N VAL A 19 5.42 -17.30 21.89
CA VAL A 19 5.99 -16.66 20.70
C VAL A 19 7.04 -17.59 20.09
N ASP A 20 6.80 -18.02 18.85
CA ASP A 20 7.81 -18.78 18.11
C ASP A 20 9.06 -17.91 17.93
N ILE A 21 10.18 -18.34 18.49
CA ILE A 21 11.47 -17.63 18.41
C ILE A 21 11.90 -17.41 16.96
N ARG A 22 11.54 -18.31 16.04
CA ARG A 22 11.80 -18.18 14.61
C ARG A 22 11.03 -17.00 14.04
N PHE A 23 9.79 -16.78 14.49
CA PHE A 23 8.97 -15.63 14.08
C PHE A 23 9.60 -14.31 14.54
N TYR A 24 10.14 -14.24 15.77
CA TYR A 24 10.83 -13.05 16.27
C TYR A 24 12.06 -12.68 15.43
N PHE A 25 12.94 -13.64 15.14
CA PHE A 25 14.11 -13.40 14.29
C PHE A 25 13.68 -13.01 12.87
N TYR A 26 12.65 -13.65 12.35
CA TYR A 26 12.10 -13.33 11.06
C TYR A 26 11.52 -11.91 11.01
N GLU A 27 10.81 -11.48 12.04
CA GLU A 27 10.27 -10.13 12.15
C GLU A 27 11.38 -9.07 12.09
N LYS A 28 12.44 -9.25 12.87
CA LYS A 28 13.61 -8.37 12.84
C LYS A 28 14.29 -8.33 11.48
N TYR A 29 14.51 -9.50 10.88
CA TYR A 29 15.10 -9.62 9.56
C TYR A 29 14.22 -8.94 8.49
N SER A 30 12.92 -9.17 8.53
CA SER A 30 11.97 -8.55 7.61
C SER A 30 11.97 -7.02 7.73
N LYS A 31 12.01 -6.49 8.96
CA LYS A 31 12.12 -5.05 9.22
C LYS A 31 13.43 -4.46 8.71
N LEU A 32 14.55 -5.15 8.90
CA LEU A 32 15.84 -4.73 8.36
C LEU A 32 15.80 -4.60 6.83
N ARG A 33 15.25 -5.60 6.14
CA ARG A 33 15.09 -5.57 4.68
C ARG A 33 14.15 -4.46 4.21
N GLY A 34 13.09 -4.20 4.96
CA GLY A 34 12.19 -3.07 4.71
C GLY A 34 12.92 -1.74 4.79
N ASN A 35 13.65 -1.50 5.88
CA ASN A 35 14.42 -0.28 6.07
C ASN A 35 15.50 -0.10 5.00
N LEU A 36 16.19 -1.19 4.63
CA LEU A 36 17.19 -1.16 3.57
C LEU A 36 16.56 -0.77 2.22
N SER A 37 15.39 -1.31 1.89
CA SER A 37 14.69 -0.94 0.65
C SER A 37 14.29 0.55 0.64
N ILE A 38 13.87 1.10 1.76
CA ILE A 38 13.59 2.55 1.90
C ILE A 38 14.86 3.38 1.71
N LEU A 39 15.96 2.99 2.36
CA LEU A 39 17.23 3.69 2.25
C LEU A 39 17.75 3.70 0.80
N ILE A 40 17.72 2.55 0.12
CA ILE A 40 18.10 2.43 -1.29
C ILE A 40 17.27 3.40 -2.15
N ASN A 41 15.94 3.43 -1.96
CA ASN A 41 15.10 4.31 -2.74
C ASN A 41 15.32 5.80 -2.44
N LYS A 42 15.64 6.18 -1.20
CA LYS A 42 16.06 7.55 -0.88
C LYS A 42 17.35 7.96 -1.58
N ILE A 43 18.31 7.05 -1.70
CA ILE A 43 19.59 7.31 -2.36
C ILE A 43 19.40 7.44 -3.89
N PHE A 44 18.67 6.52 -4.51
CA PHE A 44 18.53 6.49 -5.96
C PHE A 44 17.44 7.44 -6.51
N ASN A 45 16.50 7.90 -5.66
CA ASN A 45 15.41 8.80 -6.05
C ASN A 45 15.26 9.99 -5.07
N PRO A 46 16.34 10.76 -4.78
CA PRO A 46 16.34 11.73 -3.67
C PRO A 46 15.32 12.85 -3.83
N GLN A 47 14.99 13.22 -5.07
CA GLN A 47 14.02 14.29 -5.37
C GLN A 47 12.59 13.78 -5.53
N ASN A 48 12.42 12.52 -5.92
CA ASN A 48 11.15 11.96 -6.37
C ASN A 48 10.54 10.98 -5.36
N PHE A 49 11.31 10.53 -4.36
CA PHE A 49 10.81 9.67 -3.28
C PHE A 49 11.01 10.32 -1.92
N LYS A 50 9.89 10.49 -1.19
CA LYS A 50 9.90 11.00 0.18
C LYS A 50 9.12 10.07 1.10
N ILE A 51 9.57 9.97 2.34
CA ILE A 51 8.85 9.26 3.42
C ILE A 51 9.03 10.02 4.74
N GLY A 52 7.92 10.20 5.45
CA GLY A 52 7.87 10.85 6.75
C GLY A 52 8.58 10.07 7.86
N LYS A 53 8.51 10.57 9.08
CA LYS A 53 9.12 9.97 10.28
C LYS A 53 8.31 8.75 10.76
N ASN A 54 8.93 7.94 11.64
CA ASN A 54 8.30 6.83 12.37
C ASN A 54 7.68 5.73 11.50
N TYR A 55 8.09 5.59 10.25
CA TYR A 55 7.60 4.50 9.41
C TYR A 55 8.02 3.11 9.93
N LYS A 56 7.18 2.11 9.65
CA LYS A 56 7.45 0.70 9.96
C LYS A 56 7.16 -0.15 8.72
N VAL A 57 8.20 -0.79 8.18
CA VAL A 57 8.11 -1.57 6.94
C VAL A 57 8.68 -2.97 7.15
N TRP A 58 7.85 -3.98 6.93
CA TRP A 58 8.24 -5.39 7.00
C TRP A 58 8.33 -5.99 5.60
N GLY A 59 9.54 -6.32 5.21
CA GLY A 59 9.88 -6.79 3.87
C GLY A 59 10.13 -5.63 2.89
N PRO A 60 10.87 -5.88 1.80
CA PRO A 60 11.23 -4.85 0.84
C PRO A 60 10.01 -4.34 0.07
N ILE A 61 9.89 -3.03 -0.05
CA ILE A 61 8.94 -2.36 -0.95
C ILE A 61 9.59 -2.22 -2.33
N GLN A 62 8.81 -2.44 -3.38
CA GLN A 62 9.21 -2.12 -4.75
C GLN A 62 8.76 -0.71 -5.10
N ILE A 63 9.70 0.13 -5.50
CA ILE A 63 9.45 1.50 -5.95
C ILE A 63 10.02 1.64 -7.36
N LEU A 64 9.16 2.01 -8.29
CA LEU A 64 9.51 2.33 -9.67
C LEU A 64 9.02 3.75 -9.96
N ILE A 65 9.94 4.64 -10.28
CA ILE A 65 9.65 6.02 -10.66
C ILE A 65 10.27 6.27 -12.02
N ASP A 66 9.44 6.61 -12.99
CA ASP A 66 9.84 6.94 -14.34
C ASP A 66 9.74 8.46 -14.56
N GLY A 67 10.83 9.05 -15.03
CA GLY A 67 10.89 10.46 -15.40
C GLY A 67 10.57 11.41 -14.24
N LYS A 68 9.55 12.24 -14.39
CA LYS A 68 9.13 13.27 -13.42
C LYS A 68 8.14 12.76 -12.36
N GLY A 69 7.91 11.46 -12.29
CA GLY A 69 7.02 10.85 -11.32
C GLY A 69 7.43 11.13 -9.87
N LYS A 70 6.48 11.06 -8.93
CA LYS A 70 6.73 11.31 -7.51
C LYS A 70 5.98 10.34 -6.62
N ILE A 71 6.63 9.92 -5.53
CA ILE A 71 6.03 9.09 -4.47
C ILE A 71 6.33 9.75 -3.14
N GLU A 72 5.28 10.12 -2.42
CA GLU A 72 5.36 10.73 -1.09
C GLU A 72 4.56 9.88 -0.10
N LEU A 73 5.23 9.41 0.95
CA LEU A 73 4.63 8.63 2.02
C LEU A 73 4.68 9.48 3.30
N GLY A 74 3.55 9.64 3.98
CA GLY A 74 3.41 10.45 5.19
C GLY A 74 4.11 9.86 6.42
N GLU A 75 3.90 10.50 7.56
CA GLU A 75 4.41 10.05 8.86
C GLU A 75 3.65 8.82 9.36
N ASN A 76 4.32 8.02 10.21
CA ASN A 76 3.78 6.79 10.80
C ASN A 76 3.26 5.78 9.74
N PHE A 77 3.83 5.82 8.54
CA PHE A 77 3.48 4.89 7.47
C PHE A 77 3.81 3.45 7.88
N TYR A 78 2.86 2.55 7.69
CA TYR A 78 2.98 1.14 8.04
C TYR A 78 2.80 0.26 6.80
N ALA A 79 3.75 -0.64 6.52
CA ALA A 79 3.64 -1.55 5.39
C ALA A 79 4.07 -2.98 5.74
N VAL A 80 3.23 -3.95 5.40
CA VAL A 80 3.59 -5.36 5.39
C VAL A 80 3.80 -5.79 3.94
N SER A 81 5.06 -5.99 3.57
CA SER A 81 5.52 -6.35 2.22
C SER A 81 6.20 -7.73 2.20
N SER A 82 5.87 -8.55 3.18
CA SER A 82 6.43 -9.89 3.37
C SER A 82 5.33 -10.91 3.63
N ALA A 83 5.22 -11.92 2.77
CA ALA A 83 4.23 -12.98 2.89
C ALA A 83 4.31 -13.72 4.23
N LYS A 84 5.52 -13.93 4.76
CA LYS A 84 5.70 -14.60 6.07
C LYS A 84 5.25 -13.75 7.27
N ARG A 85 5.13 -12.41 7.12
CA ARG A 85 4.67 -11.50 8.18
C ARG A 85 3.16 -11.24 8.10
N SER A 86 2.58 -11.40 6.93
CA SER A 86 1.13 -11.27 6.74
C SER A 86 0.40 -12.52 7.26
N TYR A 87 -0.74 -12.30 7.89
CA TYR A 87 -1.64 -13.40 8.29
C TYR A 87 -2.36 -14.04 7.10
N ILE A 88 -2.31 -13.37 5.94
CA ILE A 88 -2.95 -13.81 4.69
C ILE A 88 -1.85 -13.88 3.63
N THR A 89 -1.96 -14.85 2.71
CA THR A 89 -1.04 -14.97 1.58
C THR A 89 -1.01 -13.68 0.76
N LEU A 90 0.18 -13.12 0.58
CA LEU A 90 0.38 -11.99 -0.31
C LEU A 90 0.74 -12.48 -1.71
N PHE A 91 0.02 -12.00 -2.71
CA PHE A 91 0.32 -12.29 -4.11
C PHE A 91 1.51 -11.47 -4.61
N SER A 92 1.72 -10.30 -3.99
CA SER A 92 2.88 -9.46 -4.30
C SER A 92 3.40 -8.73 -3.06
N ARG A 93 4.59 -8.16 -3.19
CA ARG A 93 5.09 -7.16 -2.24
C ARG A 93 4.31 -5.86 -2.41
N CYS A 94 4.37 -4.97 -1.42
CA CYS A 94 3.92 -3.60 -1.63
C CYS A 94 4.71 -2.98 -2.78
N LYS A 95 3.99 -2.45 -3.77
CA LYS A 95 4.58 -1.90 -4.99
C LYS A 95 3.99 -0.53 -5.28
N PHE A 96 4.86 0.42 -5.55
CA PHE A 96 4.53 1.77 -5.98
C PHE A 96 5.16 2.01 -7.34
N THR A 97 4.34 2.22 -8.35
CA THR A 97 4.78 2.48 -9.72
C THR A 97 4.23 3.83 -10.16
N SER A 98 5.12 4.77 -10.37
CA SER A 98 4.82 6.13 -10.87
C SER A 98 5.49 6.29 -12.22
N ILE A 99 4.71 6.33 -13.28
CA ILE A 99 5.18 6.39 -14.67
C ILE A 99 4.61 7.60 -15.38
N HIS A 100 5.32 8.09 -16.39
CA HIS A 100 4.91 9.24 -17.22
C HIS A 100 4.59 10.52 -16.41
N GLY A 101 5.27 10.72 -15.28
CA GLY A 101 5.04 11.86 -14.40
C GLY A 101 3.93 11.70 -13.38
N GLY A 102 3.36 10.50 -13.25
CA GLY A 102 2.34 10.16 -12.25
C GLY A 102 2.78 10.44 -10.81
N LYS A 103 1.84 10.61 -9.91
CA LYS A 103 2.11 10.92 -8.50
C LYS A 103 1.35 9.97 -7.59
N ILE A 104 2.02 9.51 -6.52
CA ILE A 104 1.39 8.72 -5.46
C ILE A 104 1.66 9.45 -4.15
N ILE A 105 0.60 9.93 -3.49
CA ILE A 105 0.66 10.70 -2.26
C ILE A 105 -0.12 9.94 -1.19
N ILE A 106 0.58 9.45 -0.18
CA ILE A 106 0.02 8.72 0.95
C ILE A 106 0.08 9.62 2.17
N GLY A 107 -1.05 9.81 2.83
CA GLY A 107 -1.17 10.61 4.05
C GLY A 107 -0.49 9.98 5.28
N ASN A 108 -0.74 10.57 6.45
CA ASN A 108 -0.18 10.13 7.72
C ASN A 108 -0.97 8.95 8.31
N ASN A 109 -0.30 8.12 9.11
CA ASN A 109 -0.91 6.97 9.81
C ASN A 109 -1.59 5.97 8.85
N VAL A 110 -1.12 5.85 7.62
CA VAL A 110 -1.68 4.93 6.63
C VAL A 110 -1.02 3.56 6.74
N GLY A 111 -1.86 2.52 6.78
CA GLY A 111 -1.42 1.13 6.81
C GLY A 111 -1.75 0.39 5.51
N ILE A 112 -0.77 -0.35 4.95
CA ILE A 112 -0.95 -1.14 3.73
C ILE A 112 -0.37 -2.55 3.88
N ASN A 113 -0.89 -3.50 3.11
CA ASN A 113 -0.43 -4.87 3.15
C ASN A 113 -0.45 -5.49 1.74
N GLY A 114 0.73 -5.78 1.15
CA GLY A 114 0.84 -6.33 -0.21
C GLY A 114 0.09 -5.51 -1.28
N THR A 115 -0.06 -4.21 -1.06
CA THR A 115 -0.85 -3.32 -1.91
C THR A 115 -0.03 -2.84 -3.10
N VAL A 116 -0.67 -2.77 -4.27
CA VAL A 116 -0.06 -2.29 -5.51
C VAL A 116 -0.71 -0.97 -5.93
N PHE A 117 0.12 0.04 -6.14
CA PHE A 117 -0.26 1.34 -6.69
C PHE A 117 0.41 1.53 -8.05
N VAL A 118 -0.37 1.89 -9.06
CA VAL A 118 0.16 2.22 -10.40
C VAL A 118 -0.46 3.52 -10.87
N SER A 119 0.37 4.55 -11.04
CA SER A 119 -0.09 5.89 -11.35
C SER A 119 0.58 6.47 -12.59
N LYS A 120 -0.24 7.03 -13.49
CA LYS A 120 0.13 7.92 -14.59
C LYS A 120 -0.30 9.37 -14.35
N ASN A 121 -1.23 9.60 -13.42
CA ASN A 121 -1.73 10.91 -13.05
C ASN A 121 -1.54 11.16 -11.55
N LEU A 122 -2.52 10.78 -10.74
CA LEU A 122 -2.48 10.99 -9.30
C LEU A 122 -3.27 9.92 -8.56
N ILE A 123 -2.62 9.30 -7.57
CA ILE A 123 -3.29 8.51 -6.54
C ILE A 123 -3.02 9.17 -5.21
N LYS A 124 -4.09 9.58 -4.52
CA LYS A 124 -4.03 10.22 -3.21
C LYS A 124 -4.79 9.42 -2.17
N ILE A 125 -4.13 9.14 -1.04
CA ILE A 125 -4.73 8.43 0.10
C ILE A 125 -4.71 9.36 1.31
N GLY A 126 -5.86 9.58 1.92
CA GLY A 126 -6.02 10.40 3.13
C GLY A 126 -5.48 9.74 4.39
N ASP A 127 -5.29 10.57 5.43
CA ASP A 127 -4.75 10.16 6.72
C ASP A 127 -5.61 9.06 7.38
N ASN A 128 -4.98 8.22 8.23
CA ASN A 128 -5.61 7.18 9.03
C ASN A 128 -6.34 6.09 8.22
N THR A 129 -6.05 5.98 6.93
CA THR A 129 -6.67 4.97 6.05
C THR A 129 -5.91 3.66 6.11
N ILE A 130 -6.66 2.55 6.13
CA ILE A 130 -6.12 1.19 6.14
C ILE A 130 -6.51 0.48 4.84
N ILE A 131 -5.51 -0.10 4.18
CA ILE A 131 -5.70 -0.88 2.95
C ILE A 131 -5.26 -2.31 3.22
N ALA A 132 -6.23 -3.21 3.20
CA ALA A 132 -6.05 -4.62 3.51
C ALA A 132 -5.31 -5.38 2.37
N PRO A 133 -4.91 -6.64 2.60
CA PRO A 133 -4.02 -7.39 1.71
C PRO A 133 -4.45 -7.45 0.25
N ASN A 134 -3.45 -7.40 -0.65
CA ASN A 134 -3.58 -7.69 -2.08
C ASN A 134 -4.49 -6.71 -2.86
N THR A 135 -4.74 -5.52 -2.35
CA THR A 135 -5.52 -4.50 -3.04
C THR A 135 -4.70 -3.82 -4.13
N ILE A 136 -5.33 -3.57 -5.28
CA ILE A 136 -4.74 -2.88 -6.44
C ILE A 136 -5.44 -1.55 -6.64
N ILE A 137 -4.65 -0.48 -6.81
CA ILE A 137 -5.14 0.87 -7.09
C ILE A 137 -4.43 1.37 -8.34
N ILE A 138 -5.20 1.57 -9.41
CA ILE A 138 -4.67 1.92 -10.74
C ILE A 138 -5.48 3.03 -11.38
N ASP A 139 -4.81 4.11 -11.75
CA ASP A 139 -5.45 5.34 -12.25
C ASP A 139 -5.57 5.41 -13.79
N HIS A 140 -5.26 4.35 -14.50
CA HIS A 140 -5.28 4.30 -15.97
C HIS A 140 -5.68 2.91 -16.50
N ASP A 141 -6.02 2.83 -17.80
CA ASP A 141 -6.41 1.56 -18.42
C ASP A 141 -5.21 0.74 -18.93
N GLY A 142 -4.10 1.41 -19.22
CA GLY A 142 -2.92 0.76 -19.81
C GLY A 142 -3.00 0.56 -21.32
N HIS A 143 -4.20 0.43 -21.87
CA HIS A 143 -4.45 0.20 -23.28
C HIS A 143 -5.59 1.06 -23.83
N GLU A 144 -5.60 1.29 -25.17
CA GLU A 144 -6.65 2.04 -25.83
C GLU A 144 -7.97 1.24 -25.86
N ILE A 145 -9.05 1.86 -25.39
CA ILE A 145 -10.37 1.21 -25.35
C ILE A 145 -11.14 1.48 -26.64
N ASN A 146 -11.07 2.72 -27.14
CA ASN A 146 -11.95 3.20 -28.24
C ASN A 146 -11.40 2.93 -29.64
N ASN A 147 -10.14 2.50 -29.76
CA ASN A 147 -9.54 2.19 -31.05
C ASN A 147 -9.67 0.69 -31.35
N LEU A 148 -10.54 0.34 -32.27
CA LEU A 148 -10.80 -1.07 -32.65
C LEU A 148 -9.62 -1.69 -33.43
N ASN A 149 -8.76 -0.89 -34.05
CA ASN A 149 -7.65 -1.36 -34.86
C ASN A 149 -6.35 -1.54 -34.07
N SER A 150 -6.25 -0.94 -32.89
CA SER A 150 -5.05 -1.04 -32.06
C SER A 150 -5.38 -0.85 -30.58
N ARG A 151 -4.86 -1.72 -29.74
CA ARG A 151 -4.93 -1.61 -28.28
C ARG A 151 -3.69 -0.96 -27.65
N ILE A 152 -2.70 -0.60 -28.47
CA ILE A 152 -1.51 0.09 -28.00
C ILE A 152 -1.90 1.52 -27.65
N ASN A 153 -1.89 1.85 -26.37
CA ASN A 153 -2.24 3.18 -25.87
C ASN A 153 -1.00 4.00 -25.57
N THR A 154 -0.84 5.07 -26.33
CA THR A 154 0.24 6.05 -26.11
C THR A 154 -0.25 7.35 -25.44
N LYS A 155 -1.57 7.55 -25.27
CA LYS A 155 -2.18 8.82 -24.83
C LYS A 155 -3.04 8.72 -23.57
N ASP A 156 -3.05 7.59 -22.86
CA ASP A 156 -3.78 7.48 -21.59
C ASP A 156 -3.00 8.17 -20.46
N TYR A 157 -3.40 9.36 -20.13
CA TYR A 157 -2.80 10.17 -19.04
C TYR A 157 -3.33 9.77 -17.65
N GLY A 158 -4.23 8.80 -17.58
CA GLY A 158 -4.89 8.40 -16.35
C GLY A 158 -5.97 9.39 -15.87
N LYS A 159 -6.74 8.96 -14.86
CA LYS A 159 -7.71 9.80 -14.14
C LYS A 159 -7.46 9.65 -12.65
N GLU A 160 -7.32 10.78 -11.96
CA GLU A 160 -7.06 10.86 -10.55
C GLU A 160 -7.93 9.91 -9.71
N ILE A 161 -7.30 9.22 -8.74
CA ILE A 161 -7.97 8.47 -7.68
C ILE A 161 -7.72 9.19 -6.36
N GLU A 162 -8.79 9.45 -5.61
CA GLU A 162 -8.73 10.01 -4.28
C GLU A 162 -9.46 9.10 -3.29
N ILE A 163 -8.75 8.62 -2.27
CA ILE A 163 -9.33 7.91 -1.13
C ILE A 163 -9.21 8.84 0.07
N GLY A 164 -10.34 9.13 0.68
CA GLY A 164 -10.46 10.05 1.81
C GLY A 164 -9.77 9.57 3.07
N LYS A 165 -9.98 10.30 4.17
CA LYS A 165 -9.43 10.00 5.49
C LYS A 165 -10.23 8.92 6.19
N ASN A 166 -9.55 8.17 7.09
CA ASN A 166 -10.19 7.17 7.94
C ASN A 166 -11.01 6.13 7.15
N CYS A 167 -10.57 5.78 5.95
CA CYS A 167 -11.21 4.75 5.14
C CYS A 167 -10.65 3.36 5.48
N TRP A 168 -11.47 2.35 5.26
CA TRP A 168 -11.02 0.97 5.30
C TRP A 168 -11.31 0.28 3.96
N ILE A 169 -10.24 -0.04 3.23
CA ILE A 169 -10.33 -0.79 1.98
C ILE A 169 -10.08 -2.27 2.30
N GLY A 170 -11.06 -3.10 2.03
CA GLY A 170 -11.01 -4.54 2.24
C GLY A 170 -9.94 -5.23 1.39
N MET A 171 -9.65 -6.48 1.72
CA MET A 171 -8.66 -7.27 0.98
C MET A 171 -9.12 -7.61 -0.45
N ASN A 172 -8.16 -7.80 -1.36
CA ASN A 172 -8.42 -8.16 -2.76
C ASN A 172 -9.34 -7.16 -3.50
N CYS A 173 -9.35 -5.89 -3.10
CA CYS A 173 -10.10 -4.87 -3.81
C CYS A 173 -9.33 -4.36 -5.03
N ILE A 174 -10.09 -3.87 -6.03
CA ILE A 174 -9.54 -3.16 -7.19
C ILE A 174 -10.20 -1.79 -7.25
N ILE A 175 -9.39 -0.72 -7.17
CA ILE A 175 -9.85 0.66 -7.30
C ILE A 175 -9.40 1.19 -8.63
N LEU A 176 -10.36 1.58 -9.47
CA LEU A 176 -10.12 2.00 -10.85
C LEU A 176 -10.04 3.52 -11.01
N LYS A 177 -9.50 3.94 -12.13
CA LYS A 177 -9.28 5.35 -12.51
C LYS A 177 -10.53 6.23 -12.33
N GLY A 178 -10.31 7.46 -11.86
CA GLY A 178 -11.36 8.47 -11.71
C GLY A 178 -12.25 8.30 -10.48
N VAL A 179 -11.96 7.33 -9.61
CA VAL A 179 -12.76 7.06 -8.40
C VAL A 179 -12.37 8.01 -7.28
N LYS A 180 -13.38 8.59 -6.61
CA LYS A 180 -13.24 9.30 -5.34
C LYS A 180 -14.01 8.55 -4.26
N ILE A 181 -13.34 8.16 -3.18
CA ILE A 181 -13.93 7.52 -2.02
C ILE A 181 -13.95 8.54 -0.88
N GLY A 182 -15.14 8.88 -0.40
CA GLY A 182 -15.31 9.88 0.67
C GLY A 182 -14.75 9.39 2.01
N ASP A 183 -14.54 10.33 2.94
CA ASP A 183 -14.02 10.05 4.28
C ASP A 183 -14.89 9.02 5.04
N ASN A 184 -14.25 8.25 5.94
CA ASN A 184 -14.89 7.25 6.80
C ASN A 184 -15.63 6.14 6.02
N THR A 185 -15.28 5.91 4.77
CA THR A 185 -15.95 4.89 3.94
C THR A 185 -15.24 3.55 4.05
N VAL A 186 -16.04 2.49 4.06
CA VAL A 186 -15.57 1.10 4.07
C VAL A 186 -15.87 0.46 2.72
N ILE A 187 -14.85 -0.13 2.11
CA ILE A 187 -14.99 -0.98 0.91
C ILE A 187 -14.85 -2.43 1.34
N GLY A 188 -15.88 -3.23 1.13
CA GLY A 188 -15.89 -4.65 1.45
C GLY A 188 -14.86 -5.43 0.62
N ALA A 189 -14.35 -6.53 1.19
CA ALA A 189 -13.34 -7.37 0.52
C ALA A 189 -13.81 -7.88 -0.86
N GLY A 190 -12.87 -8.04 -1.80
CA GLY A 190 -13.15 -8.53 -3.15
C GLY A 190 -13.91 -7.57 -4.06
N SER A 191 -14.06 -6.31 -3.66
CA SER A 191 -14.84 -5.33 -4.43
C SER A 191 -14.04 -4.73 -5.58
N VAL A 192 -14.74 -4.42 -6.69
CA VAL A 192 -14.22 -3.64 -7.81
C VAL A 192 -14.92 -2.30 -7.83
N VAL A 193 -14.19 -1.24 -7.44
CA VAL A 193 -14.74 0.12 -7.36
C VAL A 193 -14.52 0.83 -8.68
N THR A 194 -15.61 1.06 -9.41
CA THR A 194 -15.63 1.69 -10.74
C THR A 194 -16.27 3.07 -10.74
N LYS A 195 -16.92 3.45 -9.63
CA LYS A 195 -17.59 4.75 -9.44
C LYS A 195 -17.27 5.31 -8.06
N SER A 196 -17.36 6.61 -7.92
CA SER A 196 -17.12 7.29 -6.65
C SER A 196 -18.09 6.85 -5.56
N CYS A 197 -17.63 6.86 -4.31
CA CYS A 197 -18.34 6.44 -3.12
C CYS A 197 -18.51 7.62 -2.17
N ASP A 198 -19.73 7.77 -1.63
CA ASP A 198 -20.03 8.81 -0.64
C ASP A 198 -19.25 8.57 0.66
N LYS A 199 -19.09 9.64 1.45
CA LYS A 199 -18.53 9.55 2.80
C LYS A 199 -19.47 8.82 3.77
N ASN A 200 -18.88 8.24 4.83
CA ASN A 200 -19.63 7.57 5.92
C ASN A 200 -20.52 6.42 5.43
N CYS A 201 -20.06 5.64 4.46
CA CYS A 201 -20.83 4.56 3.85
C CYS A 201 -20.04 3.26 3.78
N VAL A 202 -20.75 2.16 3.60
CA VAL A 202 -20.20 0.86 3.25
C VAL A 202 -20.58 0.54 1.81
N TYR A 203 -19.59 0.21 0.99
CA TYR A 203 -19.74 -0.26 -0.38
C TYR A 203 -19.14 -1.65 -0.54
N ALA A 204 -19.75 -2.51 -1.35
CA ALA A 204 -19.20 -3.83 -1.66
C ALA A 204 -19.69 -4.36 -3.00
N GLY A 205 -18.98 -5.36 -3.54
CA GLY A 205 -19.33 -6.12 -4.75
C GLY A 205 -18.51 -5.76 -5.99
N ASN A 206 -18.82 -6.42 -7.09
CA ASN A 206 -18.25 -6.20 -8.42
C ASN A 206 -19.37 -6.00 -9.46
N PRO A 207 -19.62 -4.77 -9.95
CA PRO A 207 -19.07 -3.52 -9.44
C PRO A 207 -19.57 -3.17 -8.04
N ALA A 208 -18.75 -2.42 -7.27
CA ALA A 208 -19.11 -2.01 -5.90
C ALA A 208 -20.36 -1.11 -5.89
N LYS A 209 -21.31 -1.44 -5.00
CA LYS A 209 -22.53 -0.67 -4.77
C LYS A 209 -22.67 -0.33 -3.29
N LYS A 210 -23.36 0.75 -2.98
CA LYS A 210 -23.67 1.15 -1.61
C LYS A 210 -24.50 0.09 -0.91
N ILE A 211 -24.06 -0.35 0.26
CA ILE A 211 -24.73 -1.35 1.10
C ILE A 211 -25.53 -0.65 2.19
N LYS A 212 -24.89 0.32 2.88
CA LYS A 212 -25.51 1.07 3.99
C LYS A 212 -24.71 2.31 4.34
N ASP A 213 -25.35 3.21 5.08
CA ASP A 213 -24.69 4.30 5.77
C ASP A 213 -24.05 3.81 7.08
N ILE A 214 -22.93 4.38 7.46
CA ILE A 214 -22.29 4.15 8.77
C ILE A 214 -22.95 5.14 9.74
N LYS A 215 -23.72 4.60 10.70
CA LYS A 215 -24.30 5.41 11.78
C LYS A 215 -23.19 5.87 12.71
N LYS A 216 -23.27 7.13 13.13
CA LYS A 216 -22.42 7.68 14.20
C LYS A 216 -22.82 7.11 15.54
#